data_ce89b457f422d86fc920e39559b8c25d
#
_entry.id   ce89b457f422d86fc920e39559b8c25d
#
_cell.length_a   1.000
_cell.length_b   1.000
_cell.length_c   1.000
_cell.angle_alpha   90.00
_cell.angle_beta   90.00
_cell.angle_gamma   90.00
#
_symmetry.space_group_name_H-M   'P 1'
#
loop_
_entity.id
_entity.type
_entity.pdbx_description
1 polymer ?
#
loop_
_entity_poly.entity_id
_entity_poly.type
_entity_poly.pdbx_seq_one_letter_code
_entity_poly.pdbx_strand_id
1 'polypeptide(L)'
;MKKVAKLISIILCVCMLIPALVACSGKSDENTVIVYTSTEDYRIDDFKNAVKEKFPDYTIKVEYMNTGTIGAKIKTEGTGTECDIIWSLEYGYLSQLADEKILADVTSYDLSKFTEDVNISNNFVVDVRNGGAIIVDSEALAEAGLPTPTSYEDLLKPEYKGLICMPSPKSSGTGYMFLKSLVNEMGEEAAFEYFEKLNENIYSYTSSGSGPVNALFNKEAVIGLGMISQAVNKINDGADFDILFFEEGAPYSLYGSAMIEGKQEKAAVKEVFDFIVNEYTKTTNEKFFPEKIFNDYTPVVENYPTDIDYSDMSNDTMAEKERLLAKWKY
;
A
#
# COMPACT_ATOMS: atom_id res chain seq x y z
N MET A 1 14.05 25.01 67.45
CA MET A 1 12.70 24.55 67.16
C MET A 1 12.15 25.11 65.83
N LYS A 2 12.26 26.40 65.49
CA LYS A 2 11.71 26.97 64.24
C LYS A 2 12.42 26.50 62.91
N LYS A 3 13.69 26.08 62.96
CA LYS A 3 14.45 25.59 61.79
C LYS A 3 14.12 24.12 61.42
N VAL A 4 13.80 23.31 62.41
CA VAL A 4 13.43 21.91 62.22
C VAL A 4 12.02 21.79 61.65
N ALA A 5 11.08 22.64 62.08
CA ALA A 5 9.72 22.70 61.56
C ALA A 5 9.66 23.12 60.08
N LYS A 6 10.56 24.01 59.59
CA LYS A 6 10.67 24.38 58.19
C LYS A 6 11.23 23.26 57.31
N LEU A 7 12.15 22.45 57.84
CA LEU A 7 12.71 21.32 57.07
C LEU A 7 11.68 20.19 56.88
N ILE A 8 10.87 19.91 57.91
CA ILE A 8 9.81 18.92 57.87
C ILE A 8 8.68 19.35 56.91
N SER A 9 8.34 20.66 56.86
CA SER A 9 7.33 21.14 55.87
C SER A 9 7.81 21.06 54.44
N ILE A 10 9.10 21.21 54.14
CA ILE A 10 9.65 21.11 52.79
C ILE A 10 9.68 19.63 52.34
N ILE A 11 10.02 18.71 53.26
CA ILE A 11 10.03 17.27 52.97
C ILE A 11 8.60 16.74 52.75
N LEU A 12 7.60 17.23 53.47
CA LEU A 12 6.20 16.83 53.27
C LEU A 12 5.61 17.37 51.98
N CYS A 13 6.01 18.57 51.51
CA CYS A 13 5.59 19.10 50.19
C CYS A 13 6.23 18.36 49.01
N VAL A 14 7.47 17.84 49.15
CA VAL A 14 8.14 17.09 48.09
C VAL A 14 7.54 15.65 47.97
N CYS A 15 7.08 15.07 49.08
CA CYS A 15 6.44 13.75 49.06
C CYS A 15 4.99 13.77 48.50
N MET A 16 4.31 14.93 48.41
CA MET A 16 2.97 15.04 47.80
C MET A 16 2.99 15.38 46.29
N LEU A 17 4.17 15.69 45.73
CA LEU A 17 4.31 15.95 44.28
C LEU A 17 4.73 14.75 43.45
N ILE A 18 5.00 13.61 44.08
CA ILE A 18 5.42 12.38 43.38
C ILE A 18 4.27 11.51 42.85
N PRO A 19 3.02 11.51 43.37
CA PRO A 19 1.95 10.71 42.77
C PRO A 19 1.27 11.34 41.54
N ALA A 20 1.59 12.58 41.15
CA ALA A 20 0.90 13.22 40.00
C ALA A 20 1.59 13.03 38.65
N LEU A 21 2.72 12.32 38.60
CA LEU A 21 3.48 12.07 37.36
C LEU A 21 3.35 10.62 36.81
N VAL A 22 2.53 9.78 37.45
CA VAL A 22 2.30 8.39 36.99
C VAL A 22 0.89 8.19 36.37
N ALA A 23 0.13 9.27 36.16
CA ALA A 23 -1.25 9.15 35.64
C ALA A 23 -1.44 9.73 34.23
N CYS A 24 -0.40 9.66 33.37
CA CYS A 24 -0.54 9.90 31.93
C CYS A 24 0.17 8.84 31.08
N SER A 25 0.17 7.57 31.50
CA SER A 25 0.07 6.50 30.53
C SER A 25 -1.43 6.43 30.18
N GLY A 26 -1.82 7.06 29.08
CA GLY A 26 -3.17 6.87 28.56
C GLY A 26 -3.39 5.36 28.45
N LYS A 27 -4.33 4.81 29.25
CA LYS A 27 -4.90 3.52 28.94
C LYS A 27 -5.33 3.65 27.47
N SER A 28 -4.67 2.89 26.59
CA SER A 28 -5.24 2.70 25.25
C SER A 28 -6.68 2.23 25.50
N ASP A 29 -7.63 2.95 24.94
CA ASP A 29 -9.02 2.51 25.01
C ASP A 29 -9.06 1.08 24.46
N GLU A 30 -9.44 0.10 25.28
CA GLU A 30 -9.46 -1.33 24.92
C GLU A 30 -10.26 -1.59 23.64
N ASN A 31 -11.20 -0.71 23.32
CA ASN A 31 -12.07 -0.77 22.15
C ASN A 31 -11.59 0.09 20.97
N THR A 32 -10.45 0.77 21.09
CA THR A 32 -9.91 1.58 19.97
C THR A 32 -8.87 0.76 19.21
N VAL A 33 -8.99 0.66 17.89
CA VAL A 33 -8.02 0.01 16.98
C VAL A 33 -7.50 1.03 15.99
N ILE A 34 -6.18 1.15 15.86
CA ILE A 34 -5.51 2.04 14.92
C ILE A 34 -4.97 1.23 13.77
N VAL A 35 -5.46 1.52 12.57
CA VAL A 35 -5.11 0.82 11.32
C VAL A 35 -4.36 1.76 10.40
N TYR A 36 -3.14 1.41 10.02
CA TYR A 36 -2.39 2.14 8.98
C TYR A 36 -2.53 1.45 7.64
N THR A 37 -2.74 2.23 6.58
CA THR A 37 -2.89 1.71 5.22
C THR A 37 -2.35 2.67 4.18
N SER A 38 -1.87 2.12 3.06
CA SER A 38 -1.49 2.89 1.86
C SER A 38 -2.44 2.66 0.68
N THR A 39 -3.58 2.05 0.92
CA THR A 39 -4.56 1.70 -0.12
C THR A 39 -5.39 2.92 -0.58
N GLU A 40 -6.16 2.74 -1.64
CA GLU A 40 -6.93 3.80 -2.29
C GLU A 40 -8.16 4.22 -1.46
N ASP A 41 -8.60 5.48 -1.64
CA ASP A 41 -9.69 6.08 -0.87
C ASP A 41 -10.99 5.26 -0.94
N TYR A 42 -11.35 4.76 -2.15
CA TYR A 42 -12.58 3.96 -2.33
C TYR A 42 -12.55 2.63 -1.53
N ARG A 43 -11.36 2.02 -1.38
CA ARG A 43 -11.17 0.83 -0.54
C ARG A 43 -11.21 1.19 0.94
N ILE A 44 -10.62 2.31 1.32
CA ILE A 44 -10.66 2.81 2.70
C ILE A 44 -12.10 3.06 3.13
N ASP A 45 -12.92 3.66 2.27
CA ASP A 45 -14.33 3.92 2.55
C ASP A 45 -15.14 2.62 2.66
N ASP A 46 -14.90 1.66 1.78
CA ASP A 46 -15.50 0.33 1.86
C ASP A 46 -15.13 -0.39 3.17
N PHE A 47 -13.85 -0.38 3.54
CA PHE A 47 -13.37 -0.96 4.80
C PHE A 47 -14.00 -0.30 6.02
N LYS A 48 -14.01 1.03 6.08
CA LYS A 48 -14.64 1.78 7.18
C LYS A 48 -16.13 1.42 7.35
N ASN A 49 -16.84 1.24 6.25
CA ASN A 49 -18.25 0.81 6.30
C ASN A 49 -18.37 -0.62 6.82
N ALA A 50 -17.55 -1.55 6.33
CA ALA A 50 -17.56 -2.94 6.74
C ALA A 50 -17.24 -3.12 8.24
N VAL A 51 -16.18 -2.45 8.74
CA VAL A 51 -15.81 -2.54 10.17
C VAL A 51 -16.81 -1.84 11.08
N LYS A 52 -17.44 -0.76 10.63
CA LYS A 52 -18.50 -0.07 11.39
C LYS A 52 -19.75 -0.94 11.54
N GLU A 53 -20.11 -1.69 10.52
CA GLU A 53 -21.22 -2.64 10.56
C GLU A 53 -20.89 -3.83 11.46
N LYS A 54 -19.69 -4.40 11.31
CA LYS A 54 -19.26 -5.60 12.04
C LYS A 54 -18.98 -5.33 13.52
N PHE A 55 -18.42 -4.16 13.85
CA PHE A 55 -17.92 -3.80 15.17
C PHE A 55 -18.50 -2.45 15.65
N PRO A 56 -19.83 -2.35 15.88
CA PRO A 56 -20.47 -1.07 16.23
C PRO A 56 -20.00 -0.48 17.57
N ASP A 57 -19.43 -1.29 18.45
CA ASP A 57 -18.94 -0.89 19.78
C ASP A 57 -17.45 -0.54 19.79
N TYR A 58 -16.75 -0.66 18.65
CA TYR A 58 -15.33 -0.35 18.53
C TYR A 58 -15.11 1.00 17.85
N THR A 59 -14.03 1.66 18.23
CA THR A 59 -13.53 2.88 17.56
C THR A 59 -12.37 2.47 16.67
N ILE A 60 -12.62 2.28 15.37
CA ILE A 60 -11.57 1.88 14.42
C ILE A 60 -11.13 3.11 13.63
N LYS A 61 -9.86 3.54 13.86
CA LYS A 61 -9.23 4.67 13.19
C LYS A 61 -8.39 4.16 12.03
N VAL A 62 -8.79 4.48 10.81
CA VAL A 62 -8.04 4.13 9.60
C VAL A 62 -7.29 5.35 9.13
N GLU A 63 -5.96 5.27 9.16
CA GLU A 63 -5.05 6.37 8.81
C GLU A 63 -4.29 6.04 7.52
N TYR A 64 -4.50 6.89 6.52
CA TYR A 64 -3.78 6.79 5.25
C TYR A 64 -2.41 7.43 5.34
N MET A 65 -1.41 6.72 4.85
CA MET A 65 -0.06 7.25 4.55
C MET A 65 0.51 6.55 3.32
N ASN A 66 1.43 7.22 2.61
CA ASN A 66 2.14 6.57 1.51
C ASN A 66 2.93 5.36 2.01
N THR A 67 3.05 4.33 1.17
CA THR A 67 3.73 3.06 1.45
C THR A 67 5.09 3.24 2.14
N GLY A 68 5.98 4.07 1.56
CA GLY A 68 7.30 4.34 2.15
C GLY A 68 7.24 5.05 3.50
N THR A 69 6.23 5.90 3.73
CA THR A 69 6.02 6.60 5.01
C THR A 69 5.61 5.62 6.11
N ILE A 70 4.70 4.68 5.82
CA ILE A 70 4.30 3.64 6.78
C ILE A 70 5.51 2.78 7.17
N GLY A 71 6.25 2.26 6.16
CA GLY A 71 7.42 1.43 6.40
C GLY A 71 8.46 2.12 7.27
N ALA A 72 8.83 3.36 6.94
CA ALA A 72 9.81 4.14 7.70
C ALA A 72 9.34 4.49 9.12
N LYS A 73 8.06 4.87 9.28
CA LYS A 73 7.47 5.21 10.57
C LYS A 73 7.48 3.99 11.50
N ILE A 74 6.93 2.86 11.05
CA ILE A 74 6.83 1.66 11.88
C ILE A 74 8.23 1.09 12.18
N LYS A 75 9.14 1.07 11.21
CA LYS A 75 10.54 0.68 11.45
C LYS A 75 11.22 1.52 12.53
N THR A 76 10.97 2.83 12.53
CA THR A 76 11.57 3.75 13.53
C THR A 76 10.95 3.59 14.91
N GLU A 77 9.64 3.41 15.00
CA GLU A 77 8.89 3.30 16.26
C GLU A 77 8.93 1.89 16.85
N GLY A 78 9.22 0.88 16.03
CA GLY A 78 9.21 -0.53 16.40
C GLY A 78 7.85 -0.97 16.95
N THR A 79 7.86 -1.90 17.91
CA THR A 79 6.64 -2.38 18.59
C THR A 79 5.99 -1.32 19.50
N GLY A 80 6.65 -0.18 19.73
CA GLY A 80 6.12 0.96 20.47
C GLY A 80 5.21 1.88 19.65
N THR A 81 5.03 1.61 18.37
CA THR A 81 4.14 2.39 17.49
C THR A 81 2.70 2.42 18.02
N GLU A 82 1.97 3.48 17.72
CA GLU A 82 0.53 3.55 18.01
C GLU A 82 -0.31 2.70 17.05
N CYS A 83 0.23 2.32 15.89
CA CYS A 83 -0.41 1.40 14.96
C CYS A 83 -0.67 0.05 15.64
N ASP A 84 -1.87 -0.47 15.51
CA ASP A 84 -2.23 -1.82 15.96
C ASP A 84 -2.21 -2.82 14.81
N ILE A 85 -2.75 -2.41 13.65
CA ILE A 85 -2.87 -3.24 12.44
C ILE A 85 -2.32 -2.46 11.25
N ILE A 86 -1.49 -3.11 10.46
CA ILE A 86 -1.16 -2.69 9.10
C ILE A 86 -2.17 -3.38 8.19
N TRP A 87 -2.87 -2.62 7.35
CA TRP A 87 -3.78 -3.17 6.36
C TRP A 87 -3.32 -2.80 4.96
N SER A 88 -3.02 -3.83 4.15
CA SER A 88 -2.65 -3.71 2.74
C SER A 88 -1.40 -2.82 2.52
N LEU A 89 -0.26 -3.26 3.10
CA LEU A 89 1.06 -2.69 2.85
C LEU A 89 1.85 -3.59 1.90
N GLU A 90 2.68 -2.99 1.07
CA GLU A 90 3.50 -3.69 0.08
C GLU A 90 4.50 -4.67 0.74
N TYR A 91 4.66 -5.82 0.10
CA TYR A 91 5.40 -6.99 0.56
C TYR A 91 6.82 -6.71 1.08
N GLY A 92 7.62 -5.90 0.36
CA GLY A 92 9.00 -5.64 0.76
C GLY A 92 9.10 -4.98 2.14
N TYR A 93 8.19 -4.06 2.46
CA TYR A 93 8.13 -3.43 3.79
C TYR A 93 7.65 -4.42 4.85
N LEU A 94 6.63 -5.23 4.55
CA LEU A 94 6.16 -6.25 5.49
C LEU A 94 7.24 -7.27 5.81
N SER A 95 7.99 -7.75 4.81
CA SER A 95 9.12 -8.65 4.99
C SER A 95 10.20 -8.03 5.89
N GLN A 96 10.56 -6.76 5.64
CA GLN A 96 11.53 -6.06 6.48
C GLN A 96 11.06 -5.96 7.94
N LEU A 97 9.81 -5.57 8.16
CA LEU A 97 9.25 -5.47 9.52
C LEU A 97 9.16 -6.82 10.22
N ALA A 98 8.89 -7.89 9.46
CA ALA A 98 8.92 -9.27 9.98
C ALA A 98 10.33 -9.71 10.40
N ASP A 99 11.35 -9.45 9.57
CA ASP A 99 12.76 -9.75 9.87
C ASP A 99 13.25 -8.98 11.12
N GLU A 100 12.77 -7.76 11.31
CA GLU A 100 13.05 -6.93 12.50
C GLU A 100 12.19 -7.30 13.72
N LYS A 101 11.33 -8.35 13.62
CA LYS A 101 10.44 -8.85 14.68
C LYS A 101 9.45 -7.81 15.22
N ILE A 102 8.99 -6.94 14.35
CA ILE A 102 8.00 -5.92 14.67
C ILE A 102 6.59 -6.44 14.47
N LEU A 103 6.42 -7.46 13.62
CA LEU A 103 5.12 -8.05 13.32
C LEU A 103 4.83 -9.29 14.17
N ALA A 104 3.58 -9.44 14.59
CA ALA A 104 3.10 -10.59 15.33
C ALA A 104 3.07 -11.87 14.47
N ASP A 105 3.17 -13.03 15.12
CA ASP A 105 2.99 -14.32 14.49
C ASP A 105 1.53 -14.57 14.10
N VAL A 106 1.30 -15.04 12.85
CA VAL A 106 -0.01 -15.37 12.31
C VAL A 106 -0.19 -16.87 12.00
N THR A 107 0.71 -17.73 12.46
CA THR A 107 0.65 -19.18 12.21
C THR A 107 -0.55 -19.88 12.86
N SER A 108 -1.23 -19.21 13.80
CA SER A 108 -2.48 -19.69 14.38
C SER A 108 -3.69 -19.54 13.43
N TYR A 109 -3.55 -18.80 12.34
CA TYR A 109 -4.62 -18.63 11.33
C TYR A 109 -4.58 -19.80 10.35
N ASP A 110 -5.76 -20.24 9.90
CA ASP A 110 -5.86 -21.22 8.81
C ASP A 110 -5.63 -20.51 7.47
N LEU A 111 -4.40 -20.55 7.00
CA LEU A 111 -3.98 -19.98 5.73
C LEU A 111 -4.02 -21.00 4.57
N SER A 112 -4.48 -22.23 4.80
CA SER A 112 -4.59 -23.27 3.76
C SER A 112 -5.54 -22.92 2.62
N LYS A 113 -6.46 -21.97 2.85
CA LYS A 113 -7.37 -21.43 1.84
C LYS A 113 -6.68 -20.54 0.81
N PHE A 114 -5.52 -19.98 1.13
CA PHE A 114 -4.73 -19.17 0.20
C PHE A 114 -3.87 -20.05 -0.71
N THR A 115 -3.55 -19.55 -1.90
CA THR A 115 -2.61 -20.22 -2.80
C THR A 115 -1.18 -20.19 -2.25
N GLU A 116 -0.31 -21.13 -2.67
CA GLU A 116 1.06 -21.23 -2.14
C GLU A 116 1.90 -19.98 -2.46
N ASP A 117 1.68 -19.37 -3.62
CA ASP A 117 2.41 -18.18 -4.08
C ASP A 117 2.09 -16.91 -3.28
N VAL A 118 1.03 -16.91 -2.49
CA VAL A 118 0.69 -15.80 -1.58
C VAL A 118 0.76 -16.18 -0.11
N ASN A 119 0.85 -17.47 0.23
CA ASN A 119 1.04 -17.94 1.60
C ASN A 119 2.55 -18.05 1.93
N ILE A 120 3.21 -16.90 2.03
CA ILE A 120 4.67 -16.77 1.99
C ILE A 120 5.30 -16.26 3.29
N SER A 121 4.52 -16.04 4.34
CA SER A 121 5.02 -15.53 5.62
C SER A 121 4.27 -16.07 6.83
N ASN A 122 4.98 -16.15 7.95
CA ASN A 122 4.40 -16.45 9.27
C ASN A 122 4.01 -15.18 10.05
N ASN A 123 4.22 -13.98 9.51
CA ASN A 123 4.03 -12.73 10.25
C ASN A 123 3.07 -11.76 9.57
N PHE A 124 2.62 -12.06 8.37
CA PHE A 124 1.60 -11.30 7.66
C PHE A 124 0.82 -12.20 6.70
N VAL A 125 -0.37 -11.76 6.33
CA VAL A 125 -1.23 -12.44 5.35
C VAL A 125 -1.33 -11.57 4.11
N VAL A 126 -1.01 -12.12 2.94
CA VAL A 126 -1.22 -11.42 1.66
C VAL A 126 -2.72 -11.28 1.43
N ASP A 127 -3.16 -10.06 1.17
CA ASP A 127 -4.57 -9.72 0.95
C ASP A 127 -4.89 -9.36 -0.50
N VAL A 128 -3.87 -8.98 -1.31
CA VAL A 128 -4.06 -8.64 -2.71
C VAL A 128 -2.76 -8.79 -3.52
N ARG A 129 -2.90 -9.24 -4.77
CA ARG A 129 -1.94 -8.98 -5.85
C ARG A 129 -2.41 -7.74 -6.59
N ASN A 130 -1.61 -6.69 -6.61
CA ASN A 130 -1.96 -5.44 -7.28
C ASN A 130 -1.15 -5.30 -8.56
N GLY A 131 -1.82 -5.42 -9.70
CA GLY A 131 -1.23 -5.31 -11.03
C GLY A 131 -1.18 -3.86 -11.53
N GLY A 132 -0.15 -3.55 -12.30
CA GLY A 132 0.02 -2.29 -13.03
C GLY A 132 -0.21 -2.45 -14.52
N ALA A 133 -0.59 -1.35 -15.15
CA ALA A 133 -0.75 -1.27 -16.60
C ALA A 133 -0.49 0.16 -17.09
N ILE A 134 -0.38 0.32 -18.39
CA ILE A 134 -0.44 1.64 -19.02
C ILE A 134 -1.92 1.96 -19.25
N ILE A 135 -2.38 3.02 -18.60
CA ILE A 135 -3.77 3.49 -18.68
C ILE A 135 -3.79 4.70 -19.60
N VAL A 136 -4.68 4.71 -20.55
CA VAL A 136 -4.83 5.85 -21.48
C VAL A 136 -6.25 6.41 -21.46
N ASP A 137 -6.37 7.72 -21.53
CA ASP A 137 -7.61 8.41 -21.80
C ASP A 137 -7.81 8.45 -23.32
N SER A 138 -8.61 7.52 -23.85
CA SER A 138 -8.77 7.29 -25.29
C SER A 138 -9.43 8.48 -25.98
N GLU A 139 -10.38 9.14 -25.32
CA GLU A 139 -11.01 10.36 -25.83
C GLU A 139 -9.98 11.49 -25.97
N ALA A 140 -9.20 11.74 -24.91
CA ALA A 140 -8.18 12.78 -24.91
C ALA A 140 -7.06 12.53 -25.95
N LEU A 141 -6.63 11.27 -26.15
CA LEU A 141 -5.68 10.90 -27.22
C LEU A 141 -6.26 11.22 -28.60
N ALA A 142 -7.51 10.82 -28.85
CA ALA A 142 -8.18 11.06 -30.11
C ALA A 142 -8.37 12.55 -30.40
N GLU A 143 -8.78 13.34 -29.41
CA GLU A 143 -8.93 14.81 -29.52
C GLU A 143 -7.58 15.49 -29.81
N ALA A 144 -6.48 15.00 -29.22
CA ALA A 144 -5.13 15.50 -29.48
C ALA A 144 -4.56 15.01 -30.83
N GLY A 145 -5.23 14.09 -31.52
CA GLY A 145 -4.75 13.47 -32.76
C GLY A 145 -3.51 12.60 -32.54
N LEU A 146 -3.33 12.04 -31.33
CA LEU A 146 -2.20 11.21 -30.95
C LEU A 146 -2.53 9.73 -31.12
N PRO A 147 -1.56 8.90 -31.54
CA PRO A 147 -1.74 7.46 -31.59
C PRO A 147 -1.82 6.85 -30.17
N THR A 148 -2.48 5.71 -30.01
CA THR A 148 -2.38 4.90 -28.79
C THR A 148 -0.99 4.25 -28.73
N PRO A 149 -0.23 4.36 -27.63
CA PRO A 149 1.08 3.70 -27.52
C PRO A 149 0.90 2.18 -27.46
N THR A 150 1.85 1.44 -28.04
CA THR A 150 1.83 -0.03 -28.12
C THR A 150 3.04 -0.69 -27.47
N SER A 151 3.98 0.12 -26.97
CA SER A 151 5.20 -0.35 -26.29
C SER A 151 5.72 0.71 -25.31
N TYR A 152 6.62 0.31 -24.41
CA TYR A 152 7.36 1.26 -23.58
C TYR A 152 8.21 2.22 -24.42
N GLU A 153 8.76 1.79 -25.55
CA GLU A 153 9.51 2.66 -26.47
C GLU A 153 8.62 3.77 -27.06
N ASP A 154 7.36 3.48 -27.35
CA ASP A 154 6.42 4.49 -27.83
C ASP A 154 6.22 5.63 -26.83
N LEU A 155 6.27 5.36 -25.52
CA LEU A 155 6.11 6.38 -24.48
C LEU A 155 7.27 7.41 -24.49
N LEU A 156 8.39 7.10 -25.15
CA LEU A 156 9.54 8.01 -25.30
C LEU A 156 9.37 9.01 -26.44
N LYS A 157 8.35 8.84 -27.31
CA LYS A 157 8.15 9.72 -28.45
C LYS A 157 7.82 11.14 -28.01
N PRO A 158 8.39 12.17 -28.67
CA PRO A 158 8.22 13.56 -28.24
C PRO A 158 6.79 14.07 -28.31
N GLU A 159 5.90 13.40 -29.04
CA GLU A 159 4.49 13.72 -29.13
C GLU A 159 3.72 13.54 -27.82
N TYR A 160 4.25 12.71 -26.89
CA TYR A 160 3.68 12.51 -25.54
C TYR A 160 4.28 13.45 -24.48
N LYS A 161 5.07 14.44 -24.89
CA LYS A 161 5.75 15.34 -23.95
C LYS A 161 4.78 16.05 -23.00
N GLY A 162 4.99 15.83 -21.69
CA GLY A 162 4.17 16.40 -20.63
C GLY A 162 2.76 15.80 -20.52
N LEU A 163 2.51 14.62 -21.09
CA LEU A 163 1.21 13.95 -21.07
C LEU A 163 1.18 12.69 -20.20
N ILE A 164 2.33 12.26 -19.68
CA ILE A 164 2.47 11.02 -18.93
C ILE A 164 2.53 11.31 -17.43
N CYS A 165 1.74 10.59 -16.65
CA CYS A 165 1.77 10.62 -15.19
C CYS A 165 2.25 9.26 -14.65
N MET A 166 3.18 9.28 -13.70
CA MET A 166 3.75 8.08 -13.08
C MET A 166 3.88 8.29 -11.56
N PRO A 167 3.65 7.25 -10.71
CA PRO A 167 3.95 7.38 -9.30
C PRO A 167 5.47 7.37 -9.07
N SER A 168 5.95 8.15 -8.11
CA SER A 168 7.37 8.10 -7.74
C SER A 168 7.73 6.77 -7.07
N PRO A 169 8.71 6.02 -7.56
CA PRO A 169 9.18 4.78 -6.94
C PRO A 169 9.60 4.94 -5.47
N LYS A 170 10.06 6.12 -5.06
CA LYS A 170 10.50 6.40 -3.68
C LYS A 170 9.37 6.43 -2.66
N SER A 171 8.18 6.81 -3.07
CA SER A 171 7.04 7.01 -2.16
C SER A 171 5.90 6.03 -2.39
N SER A 172 5.85 5.39 -3.56
CA SER A 172 4.76 4.53 -3.99
C SER A 172 5.24 3.12 -4.35
N GLY A 173 4.59 2.10 -3.77
CA GLY A 173 4.79 0.71 -4.19
C GLY A 173 4.46 0.49 -5.66
N THR A 174 3.42 1.15 -6.18
CA THR A 174 3.06 1.13 -7.60
C THR A 174 4.17 1.71 -8.48
N GLY A 175 4.78 2.82 -8.08
CA GLY A 175 5.93 3.37 -8.81
C GLY A 175 7.12 2.42 -8.80
N TYR A 176 7.38 1.80 -7.65
CA TYR A 176 8.47 0.84 -7.54
C TYR A 176 8.24 -0.43 -8.36
N MET A 177 7.04 -0.97 -8.47
CA MET A 177 6.80 -2.17 -9.28
C MET A 177 7.08 -1.93 -10.77
N PHE A 178 6.78 -0.74 -11.33
CA PHE A 178 7.19 -0.38 -12.69
C PHE A 178 8.71 -0.31 -12.84
N LEU A 179 9.41 0.30 -11.89
CA LEU A 179 10.87 0.34 -11.90
C LEU A 179 11.46 -1.07 -11.85
N LYS A 180 10.99 -1.90 -10.91
CA LYS A 180 11.50 -3.27 -10.71
C LYS A 180 11.25 -4.16 -11.91
N SER A 181 10.03 -4.11 -12.48
CA SER A 181 9.68 -4.85 -13.69
C SER A 181 10.65 -4.54 -14.84
N LEU A 182 10.82 -3.27 -15.19
CA LEU A 182 11.70 -2.88 -16.29
C LEU A 182 13.18 -3.18 -16.01
N VAL A 183 13.62 -3.13 -14.75
CA VAL A 183 14.98 -3.58 -14.37
C VAL A 183 15.15 -5.07 -14.62
N ASN A 184 14.15 -5.89 -14.36
CA ASN A 184 14.22 -7.33 -14.60
C ASN A 184 14.16 -7.67 -16.09
N GLU A 185 13.30 -6.98 -16.86
CA GLU A 185 13.09 -7.27 -18.27
C GLU A 185 14.24 -6.79 -19.18
N MET A 186 14.68 -5.56 -19.01
CA MET A 186 15.68 -4.97 -19.91
C MET A 186 17.07 -4.81 -19.28
N GLY A 187 17.25 -5.16 -18.01
CA GLY A 187 18.47 -4.96 -17.25
C GLY A 187 18.57 -3.57 -16.64
N GLU A 188 19.32 -3.45 -15.55
CA GLU A 188 19.35 -2.25 -14.72
C GLU A 188 19.79 -0.98 -15.47
N GLU A 189 20.91 -1.05 -16.21
CA GLU A 189 21.44 0.10 -16.94
C GLU A 189 20.43 0.63 -17.96
N ALA A 190 19.88 -0.27 -18.78
CA ALA A 190 18.89 0.09 -19.80
C ALA A 190 17.58 0.62 -19.20
N ALA A 191 17.14 0.05 -18.08
CA ALA A 191 15.95 0.54 -17.38
C ALA A 191 16.12 1.97 -16.85
N PHE A 192 17.26 2.30 -16.23
CA PHE A 192 17.52 3.67 -15.77
C PHE A 192 17.70 4.65 -16.94
N GLU A 193 18.32 4.25 -18.04
CA GLU A 193 18.38 5.07 -19.28
C GLU A 193 16.98 5.31 -19.86
N TYR A 194 16.11 4.27 -19.85
CA TYR A 194 14.74 4.39 -20.26
C TYR A 194 13.98 5.45 -19.42
N PHE A 195 14.05 5.36 -18.08
CA PHE A 195 13.40 6.35 -17.21
C PHE A 195 13.99 7.76 -17.33
N GLU A 196 15.28 7.89 -17.64
CA GLU A 196 15.90 9.20 -17.93
C GLU A 196 15.28 9.85 -19.18
N LYS A 197 15.04 9.06 -20.24
CA LYS A 197 14.36 9.53 -21.45
C LYS A 197 12.87 9.76 -21.21
N LEU A 198 12.18 8.83 -20.51
CA LEU A 198 10.75 8.95 -20.19
C LEU A 198 10.47 10.23 -19.37
N ASN A 199 11.41 10.64 -18.53
CA ASN A 199 11.26 11.86 -17.71
C ASN A 199 11.00 13.13 -18.53
N GLU A 200 11.42 13.18 -19.79
CA GLU A 200 11.13 14.31 -20.66
C GLU A 200 9.64 14.42 -21.04
N ASN A 201 8.92 13.29 -20.99
CA ASN A 201 7.52 13.18 -21.31
C ASN A 201 6.60 13.18 -20.06
N ILE A 202 7.20 13.09 -18.88
CA ILE A 202 6.45 13.09 -17.62
C ILE A 202 5.87 14.48 -17.33
N TYR A 203 4.55 14.53 -17.15
CA TYR A 203 3.81 15.65 -16.60
C TYR A 203 4.09 15.80 -15.09
N SER A 204 3.97 14.70 -14.36
CA SER A 204 4.18 14.71 -12.91
C SER A 204 4.50 13.32 -12.35
N TYR A 205 5.37 13.31 -11.32
CA TYR A 205 5.55 12.14 -10.45
C TYR A 205 4.65 12.31 -9.22
N THR A 206 3.68 11.41 -9.06
CA THR A 206 2.76 11.46 -7.91
C THR A 206 3.34 10.73 -6.69
N SER A 207 2.95 11.15 -5.49
CA SER A 207 3.41 10.55 -4.25
C SER A 207 2.71 9.23 -3.92
N SER A 208 1.56 8.94 -4.54
CA SER A 208 0.76 7.73 -4.34
C SER A 208 0.52 6.97 -5.63
N GLY A 209 0.24 5.67 -5.54
CA GLY A 209 -0.10 4.81 -6.67
C GLY A 209 -1.41 5.19 -7.36
N SER A 210 -2.34 5.84 -6.64
CA SER A 210 -3.62 6.31 -7.19
C SER A 210 -3.49 7.57 -8.04
N GLY A 211 -2.38 8.29 -7.92
CA GLY A 211 -2.17 9.59 -8.60
C GLY A 211 -2.35 9.56 -10.11
N PRO A 212 -1.74 8.61 -10.86
CA PRO A 212 -1.85 8.60 -12.32
C PRO A 212 -3.28 8.47 -12.84
N VAL A 213 -4.05 7.52 -12.32
CA VAL A 213 -5.45 7.33 -12.76
C VAL A 213 -6.32 8.55 -12.37
N ASN A 214 -6.05 9.14 -11.20
CA ASN A 214 -6.72 10.37 -10.82
C ASN A 214 -6.34 11.54 -11.73
N ALA A 215 -5.08 11.67 -12.17
CA ALA A 215 -4.65 12.69 -13.10
C ALA A 215 -5.35 12.57 -14.47
N LEU A 216 -5.52 11.32 -14.96
CA LEU A 216 -6.32 11.07 -16.16
C LEU A 216 -7.79 11.48 -15.96
N PHE A 217 -8.39 11.03 -14.85
CA PHE A 217 -9.78 11.35 -14.54
C PHE A 217 -10.04 12.86 -14.43
N ASN A 218 -9.05 13.61 -13.92
CA ASN A 218 -9.09 15.06 -13.83
C ASN A 218 -8.69 15.77 -15.14
N LYS A 219 -8.37 15.01 -16.21
CA LYS A 219 -7.88 15.57 -17.49
C LYS A 219 -6.55 16.36 -17.35
N GLU A 220 -5.71 16.02 -16.38
CA GLU A 220 -4.39 16.62 -16.14
C GLU A 220 -3.27 15.91 -16.91
N ALA A 221 -3.47 14.63 -17.18
CA ALA A 221 -2.59 13.79 -17.99
C ALA A 221 -3.44 12.93 -18.93
N VAL A 222 -2.80 12.32 -19.92
CA VAL A 222 -3.49 11.50 -20.95
C VAL A 222 -3.06 10.03 -20.85
N ILE A 223 -1.86 9.78 -20.35
CA ILE A 223 -1.29 8.44 -20.15
C ILE A 223 -0.85 8.31 -18.70
N GLY A 224 -1.18 7.21 -18.06
CA GLY A 224 -0.80 6.91 -16.69
C GLY A 224 -0.12 5.54 -16.56
N LEU A 225 1.02 5.48 -15.88
CA LEU A 225 1.54 4.23 -15.36
C LEU A 225 0.81 3.96 -14.04
N GLY A 226 -0.27 3.17 -14.07
CA GLY A 226 -1.24 3.11 -12.99
C GLY A 226 -1.63 1.70 -12.58
N MET A 227 -2.54 1.61 -11.61
CA MET A 227 -3.09 0.34 -11.11
C MET A 227 -4.30 -0.10 -11.95
N ILE A 228 -4.32 -1.37 -12.35
CA ILE A 228 -5.43 -1.98 -13.10
C ILE A 228 -6.75 -1.80 -12.33
N SER A 229 -6.78 -2.17 -11.05
CA SER A 229 -7.98 -2.13 -10.22
C SER A 229 -8.60 -0.73 -10.14
N GLN A 230 -7.76 0.31 -10.04
CA GLN A 230 -8.24 1.68 -9.97
C GLN A 230 -8.76 2.17 -11.33
N ALA A 231 -8.09 1.78 -12.43
CA ALA A 231 -8.57 2.10 -13.77
C ALA A 231 -9.94 1.45 -14.03
N VAL A 232 -10.08 0.15 -13.68
CA VAL A 232 -11.36 -0.58 -13.78
C VAL A 232 -12.46 0.09 -12.94
N ASN A 233 -12.15 0.51 -11.72
CA ASN A 233 -13.13 1.22 -10.91
C ASN A 233 -13.61 2.51 -11.59
N LYS A 234 -12.71 3.27 -12.22
CA LYS A 234 -13.09 4.49 -12.98
C LYS A 234 -13.83 4.17 -14.29
N ILE A 235 -13.47 3.10 -14.98
CA ILE A 235 -14.21 2.62 -16.17
C ILE A 235 -15.65 2.23 -15.77
N ASN A 236 -15.82 1.53 -14.66
CA ASN A 236 -17.13 1.13 -14.14
C ASN A 236 -17.96 2.35 -13.70
N ASP A 237 -17.30 3.45 -13.33
CA ASP A 237 -17.92 4.75 -13.04
C ASP A 237 -18.17 5.59 -14.31
N GLY A 238 -17.84 5.09 -15.51
CA GLY A 238 -18.11 5.71 -16.81
C GLY A 238 -16.95 6.49 -17.43
N ALA A 239 -15.70 6.31 -16.95
CA ALA A 239 -14.53 6.89 -17.62
C ALA A 239 -14.18 6.12 -18.90
N ASP A 240 -13.76 6.83 -19.95
CA ASP A 240 -13.34 6.26 -21.23
C ASP A 240 -11.82 5.99 -21.22
N PHE A 241 -11.41 4.99 -20.41
CA PHE A 241 -10.02 4.56 -20.30
C PHE A 241 -9.79 3.22 -20.97
N ASP A 242 -8.66 3.08 -21.68
CA ASP A 242 -8.11 1.80 -22.09
C ASP A 242 -7.00 1.36 -21.14
N ILE A 243 -6.96 0.05 -20.85
CA ILE A 243 -5.91 -0.60 -20.07
C ILE A 243 -5.04 -1.38 -21.05
N LEU A 244 -3.78 -0.96 -21.18
CA LEU A 244 -2.84 -1.51 -22.15
C LEU A 244 -1.77 -2.35 -21.43
N PHE A 245 -1.46 -3.51 -22.00
CA PHE A 245 -0.34 -4.36 -21.64
C PHE A 245 0.65 -4.40 -22.78
N PHE A 246 1.93 -4.24 -22.47
CA PHE A 246 3.01 -4.32 -23.43
C PHE A 246 3.71 -5.68 -23.35
N GLU A 247 4.64 -5.95 -24.28
CA GLU A 247 5.33 -7.23 -24.39
C GLU A 247 6.08 -7.63 -23.11
N GLU A 248 6.55 -6.66 -22.34
CA GLU A 248 7.26 -6.84 -21.08
C GLU A 248 6.37 -7.38 -19.94
N GLY A 249 5.07 -7.49 -20.18
CA GLY A 249 4.09 -7.94 -19.20
C GLY A 249 3.63 -6.86 -18.21
N ALA A 250 2.66 -7.22 -17.40
CA ALA A 250 2.10 -6.35 -16.37
C ALA A 250 2.98 -6.41 -15.10
N PRO A 251 3.54 -5.30 -14.62
CA PRO A 251 4.20 -5.31 -13.33
C PRO A 251 3.18 -5.58 -12.21
N TYR A 252 3.59 -6.25 -11.13
CA TYR A 252 2.72 -6.44 -9.99
C TYR A 252 3.48 -6.34 -8.67
N SER A 253 2.75 -6.16 -7.58
CA SER A 253 3.26 -6.26 -6.24
C SER A 253 2.25 -6.96 -5.34
N LEU A 254 2.73 -7.72 -4.37
CA LEU A 254 1.90 -8.31 -3.32
C LEU A 254 1.75 -7.29 -2.18
N TYR A 255 0.55 -7.21 -1.63
CA TYR A 255 0.23 -6.42 -0.46
C TYR A 255 -0.37 -7.35 0.59
N GLY A 256 -0.20 -6.99 1.84
CA GLY A 256 -0.71 -7.83 2.92
C GLY A 256 -1.01 -7.05 4.18
N SER A 257 -1.57 -7.77 5.14
CA SER A 257 -2.01 -7.26 6.42
C SER A 257 -1.28 -7.96 7.56
N ALA A 258 -0.97 -7.21 8.61
CA ALA A 258 -0.23 -7.70 9.78
C ALA A 258 -0.70 -6.99 11.06
N MET A 259 -0.53 -7.65 12.20
CA MET A 259 -0.60 -7.03 13.51
C MET A 259 0.81 -6.64 13.97
N ILE A 260 0.93 -5.56 14.73
CA ILE A 260 2.18 -5.22 15.41
C ILE A 260 2.36 -6.15 16.62
N GLU A 261 3.60 -6.63 16.83
CA GLU A 261 3.94 -7.54 17.94
C GLU A 261 3.56 -6.94 19.30
N GLY A 262 2.87 -7.73 20.11
CA GLY A 262 2.30 -7.33 21.41
C GLY A 262 0.90 -6.70 21.32
N LYS A 263 0.48 -6.20 20.15
CA LYS A 263 -0.87 -5.60 19.99
C LYS A 263 -1.97 -6.66 19.84
N GLN A 264 -1.63 -7.87 19.44
CA GLN A 264 -2.55 -9.01 19.36
C GLN A 264 -3.12 -9.44 20.72
N GLU A 265 -2.53 -8.97 21.83
CA GLU A 265 -3.06 -9.19 23.19
C GLU A 265 -4.34 -8.41 23.47
N LYS A 266 -4.63 -7.39 22.68
CA LYS A 266 -5.83 -6.57 22.75
C LYS A 266 -6.95 -7.26 21.95
N ALA A 267 -8.04 -7.63 22.63
CA ALA A 267 -9.15 -8.37 22.03
C ALA A 267 -9.69 -7.70 20.76
N ALA A 268 -9.91 -6.38 20.80
CA ALA A 268 -10.42 -5.63 19.65
C ALA A 268 -9.48 -5.70 18.43
N VAL A 269 -8.15 -5.67 18.65
CA VAL A 269 -7.16 -5.78 17.57
C VAL A 269 -7.23 -7.16 16.93
N LYS A 270 -7.27 -8.20 17.78
CA LYS A 270 -7.36 -9.58 17.29
C LYS A 270 -8.67 -9.81 16.50
N GLU A 271 -9.80 -9.37 17.01
CA GLU A 271 -11.11 -9.55 16.34
C GLU A 271 -11.19 -8.79 15.01
N VAL A 272 -10.64 -7.57 14.92
CA VAL A 272 -10.59 -6.81 13.67
C VAL A 272 -9.65 -7.49 12.67
N PHE A 273 -8.50 -8.00 13.12
CA PHE A 273 -7.58 -8.72 12.23
C PHE A 273 -8.17 -10.08 11.79
N ASP A 274 -8.84 -10.82 12.68
CA ASP A 274 -9.60 -12.04 12.34
C ASP A 274 -10.63 -11.76 11.23
N PHE A 275 -11.35 -10.65 11.32
CA PHE A 275 -12.30 -10.21 10.31
C PHE A 275 -11.61 -9.91 8.98
N ILE A 276 -10.48 -9.17 8.99
CA ILE A 276 -9.71 -8.88 7.78
C ILE A 276 -9.32 -10.17 7.08
N VAL A 277 -8.70 -11.12 7.80
CA VAL A 277 -8.17 -12.36 7.22
C VAL A 277 -9.29 -13.30 6.76
N ASN A 278 -10.34 -13.48 7.58
CA ASN A 278 -11.29 -14.55 7.34
C ASN A 278 -12.50 -14.15 6.48
N GLU A 279 -12.82 -12.85 6.44
CA GLU A 279 -14.03 -12.35 5.76
C GLU A 279 -13.70 -11.24 4.75
N TYR A 280 -13.06 -10.16 5.21
CA TYR A 280 -12.95 -8.93 4.41
C TYR A 280 -12.01 -9.06 3.21
N THR A 281 -10.91 -9.81 3.31
CA THR A 281 -10.01 -10.07 2.17
C THR A 281 -10.78 -10.69 1.00
N LYS A 282 -11.68 -11.65 1.26
CA LYS A 282 -12.52 -12.24 0.23
C LYS A 282 -13.48 -11.21 -0.39
N THR A 283 -14.15 -10.42 0.45
CA THR A 283 -15.08 -9.36 0.00
C THR A 283 -14.38 -8.32 -0.87
N THR A 284 -13.18 -7.87 -0.48
CA THR A 284 -12.35 -6.95 -1.26
C THR A 284 -11.97 -7.53 -2.62
N ASN A 285 -11.59 -8.81 -2.67
CA ASN A 285 -11.30 -9.49 -3.93
C ASN A 285 -12.53 -9.57 -4.84
N GLU A 286 -13.70 -9.87 -4.29
CA GLU A 286 -14.95 -9.91 -5.05
C GLU A 286 -15.33 -8.55 -5.66
N LYS A 287 -14.97 -7.47 -5.00
CA LYS A 287 -15.33 -6.11 -5.44
C LYS A 287 -14.30 -5.47 -6.37
N PHE A 288 -13.02 -5.69 -6.12
CA PHE A 288 -11.98 -4.83 -6.68
C PHE A 288 -10.82 -5.58 -7.33
N PHE A 289 -10.54 -6.84 -6.92
CA PHE A 289 -9.34 -7.57 -7.33
C PHE A 289 -9.66 -9.03 -7.65
N PRO A 290 -10.05 -9.36 -8.89
CA PRO A 290 -10.40 -10.73 -9.26
C PRO A 290 -9.16 -11.63 -9.41
N GLU A 291 -8.08 -11.30 -8.74
CA GLU A 291 -6.85 -12.09 -8.71
C GLU A 291 -7.04 -13.39 -7.93
N LYS A 292 -6.45 -14.46 -8.43
CA LYS A 292 -6.53 -15.75 -7.77
C LYS A 292 -5.55 -15.80 -6.59
N ILE A 293 -6.02 -15.44 -5.42
CA ILE A 293 -5.28 -15.61 -4.16
C ILE A 293 -5.89 -16.69 -3.25
N PHE A 294 -7.04 -17.26 -3.62
CA PHE A 294 -7.69 -18.37 -2.93
C PHE A 294 -7.70 -19.63 -3.78
N ASN A 295 -7.57 -20.81 -3.13
CA ASN A 295 -7.51 -22.11 -3.82
C ASN A 295 -8.84 -22.48 -4.51
N ASP A 296 -9.97 -22.12 -3.90
CA ASP A 296 -11.32 -22.55 -4.28
C ASP A 296 -12.15 -21.46 -4.95
N TYR A 297 -11.58 -20.28 -5.18
CA TYR A 297 -12.34 -19.11 -5.58
C TYR A 297 -11.53 -18.15 -6.46
N THR A 298 -12.14 -17.73 -7.57
CA THR A 298 -11.66 -16.64 -8.42
C THR A 298 -12.83 -15.68 -8.65
N PRO A 299 -12.78 -14.47 -8.10
CA PRO A 299 -13.84 -13.50 -8.29
C PRO A 299 -13.87 -12.98 -9.73
N VAL A 300 -15.00 -12.38 -10.10
CA VAL A 300 -15.16 -11.70 -11.39
C VAL A 300 -15.56 -10.26 -11.11
N VAL A 301 -14.80 -9.32 -11.63
CA VAL A 301 -15.08 -7.89 -11.57
C VAL A 301 -15.35 -7.40 -13.01
N GLU A 302 -16.41 -6.63 -13.18
CA GLU A 302 -16.79 -6.09 -14.48
C GLU A 302 -15.66 -5.21 -15.05
N ASN A 303 -15.39 -5.36 -16.35
CA ASN A 303 -14.32 -4.67 -17.09
C ASN A 303 -12.88 -4.94 -16.60
N TYR A 304 -12.69 -5.87 -15.65
CA TYR A 304 -11.33 -6.25 -15.25
C TYR A 304 -10.71 -7.16 -16.33
N PRO A 305 -9.48 -6.87 -16.79
CA PRO A 305 -8.81 -7.68 -17.79
C PRO A 305 -8.67 -9.14 -17.32
N THR A 306 -8.88 -10.08 -18.24
CA THR A 306 -8.61 -11.51 -18.03
C THR A 306 -7.28 -11.87 -18.70
N ASP A 307 -6.69 -12.99 -18.27
CA ASP A 307 -5.46 -13.54 -18.88
C ASP A 307 -4.29 -12.54 -18.90
N ILE A 308 -4.08 -11.83 -17.77
CA ILE A 308 -2.97 -10.90 -17.62
C ILE A 308 -1.66 -11.67 -17.60
N ASP A 309 -0.76 -11.35 -18.54
CA ASP A 309 0.61 -11.84 -18.54
C ASP A 309 1.44 -10.94 -17.63
N TYR A 310 1.88 -11.49 -16.49
CA TYR A 310 2.66 -10.73 -15.50
C TYR A 310 4.14 -10.79 -15.80
N SER A 311 4.81 -9.63 -15.66
CA SER A 311 6.25 -9.53 -15.78
C SER A 311 7.00 -10.29 -14.68
N ASP A 312 8.29 -10.58 -14.91
CA ASP A 312 9.15 -11.14 -13.86
C ASP A 312 9.41 -10.12 -12.73
N MET A 313 8.86 -10.42 -11.55
CA MET A 313 9.07 -9.64 -10.33
C MET A 313 10.02 -10.34 -9.35
N SER A 314 10.86 -11.25 -9.83
CA SER A 314 11.82 -11.97 -9.00
C SER A 314 12.84 -11.05 -8.34
N ASN A 315 13.46 -11.53 -7.26
CA ASN A 315 14.43 -10.76 -6.45
C ASN A 315 13.89 -9.42 -5.92
N ASP A 316 12.59 -9.34 -5.62
CA ASP A 316 11.97 -8.17 -4.99
C ASP A 316 12.18 -8.19 -3.47
N THR A 317 13.44 -7.98 -3.06
CA THR A 317 13.84 -7.88 -1.65
C THR A 317 13.96 -6.43 -1.23
N MET A 318 13.84 -6.16 0.09
CA MET A 318 14.01 -4.79 0.60
C MET A 318 15.42 -4.24 0.32
N ALA A 319 16.46 -5.08 0.39
CA ALA A 319 17.82 -4.68 0.05
C ALA A 319 17.94 -4.25 -1.43
N GLU A 320 17.31 -4.99 -2.33
CA GLU A 320 17.27 -4.63 -3.75
C GLU A 320 16.47 -3.35 -3.97
N LYS A 321 15.34 -3.20 -3.30
CA LYS A 321 14.52 -2.00 -3.35
C LYS A 321 15.29 -0.76 -2.90
N GLU A 322 15.92 -0.81 -1.73
CA GLU A 322 16.77 0.29 -1.23
C GLU A 322 17.90 0.64 -2.21
N ARG A 323 18.53 -0.38 -2.78
CA ARG A 323 19.61 -0.23 -3.76
C ARG A 323 19.15 0.47 -5.04
N LEU A 324 18.01 0.08 -5.60
CA LEU A 324 17.43 0.68 -6.80
C LEU A 324 16.93 2.10 -6.52
N LEU A 325 16.23 2.31 -5.39
CA LEU A 325 15.72 3.62 -5.01
C LEU A 325 16.83 4.64 -4.74
N ALA A 326 18.00 4.20 -4.26
CA ALA A 326 19.16 5.08 -4.10
C ALA A 326 19.69 5.65 -5.42
N LYS A 327 19.43 4.97 -6.55
CA LYS A 327 19.81 5.42 -7.91
C LYS A 327 18.72 6.27 -8.58
N TRP A 328 17.49 6.22 -8.10
CA TRP A 328 16.39 6.99 -8.66
C TRP A 328 16.58 8.48 -8.42
N LYS A 329 16.51 9.29 -9.49
CA LYS A 329 16.86 10.73 -9.43
C LYS A 329 15.64 11.66 -9.28
N TYR A 330 14.42 11.19 -9.59
CA TYR A 330 13.22 11.99 -9.75
C TYR A 330 12.24 11.89 -8.58
#